data_72519d5bb97b4ee3907ac12b3b8679bb
#
_entry.id   72519d5bb97b4ee3907ac12b3b8679bb
#
_cell.length_a   1.000
_cell.length_b   1.000
_cell.length_c   1.000
_cell.angle_alpha   90.00
_cell.angle_beta   90.00
_cell.angle_gamma   90.00
#
_symmetry.space_group_name_H-M   'P 1'
#
loop_
_entity.id
_entity.type
_entity.pdbx_description
1 polymer ?
#
loop_
_entity_poly.entity_id
_entity_poly.type
_entity_poly.pdbx_seq_one_letter_code
_entity_poly.pdbx_strand_id
1 'polypeptide(L)'
;LQDHEKRKTRAYAEDISKYYNMKVEVFEDEQFYICHDGRELRHIRTETKEQNGYTQTFEVYGCADCSGCEHKARCLYKYNAEKDTEKNKIMKINEQWEELREKSHANIQSERVILKRQTRSIQTEGHFGDIKENENFRRFNYRSADKVYKEFMLSAIGRNINKYCRFLNEKLKKFEGKTTKKTA
;
A
#
# COMPACT_ATOMS: atom_id res chain seq x y z
N LEU A 1 0.54 -2.17 -1.30
CA LEU A 1 -0.02 -3.52 -1.54
C LEU A 1 -0.26 -3.78 -3.02
N GLN A 2 -1.03 -2.92 -3.68
CA GLN A 2 -1.37 -3.10 -5.10
C GLN A 2 -0.15 -3.17 -6.02
N ASP A 3 0.89 -2.41 -5.76
CA ASP A 3 2.07 -2.36 -6.63
C ASP A 3 2.92 -3.64 -6.53
N HIS A 4 3.09 -4.18 -5.33
CA HIS A 4 3.80 -5.44 -5.12
C HIS A 4 3.06 -6.65 -5.71
N GLU A 5 1.74 -6.68 -5.59
CA GLU A 5 0.90 -7.72 -6.20
C GLU A 5 0.86 -7.59 -7.72
N LYS A 6 0.81 -6.36 -8.24
CA LYS A 6 0.91 -6.11 -9.68
C LYS A 6 2.18 -6.67 -10.29
N ARG A 7 3.34 -6.57 -9.60
CA ARG A 7 4.62 -7.13 -10.08
C ARG A 7 4.59 -8.64 -10.27
N LYS A 8 3.71 -9.35 -9.56
CA LYS A 8 3.51 -10.80 -9.70
C LYS A 8 2.58 -11.17 -10.85
N THR A 9 1.84 -10.22 -11.39
CA THR A 9 0.97 -10.50 -12.55
C THR A 9 1.82 -10.72 -13.79
N ARG A 10 1.35 -11.58 -14.71
CA ARG A 10 2.06 -11.94 -15.93
C ARG A 10 2.53 -10.74 -16.73
N ALA A 11 1.68 -9.72 -16.86
CA ALA A 11 1.99 -8.49 -17.60
C ALA A 11 3.21 -7.73 -17.05
N TYR A 12 3.41 -7.75 -15.72
CA TYR A 12 4.55 -7.09 -15.07
C TYR A 12 5.77 -8.00 -14.93
N ALA A 13 5.57 -9.29 -14.74
CA ALA A 13 6.65 -10.27 -14.66
C ALA A 13 7.37 -10.44 -16.00
N GLU A 14 6.65 -10.30 -17.12
CA GLU A 14 7.19 -10.38 -18.47
C GLU A 14 7.62 -9.00 -19.04
N ASP A 15 7.48 -7.91 -18.28
CA ASP A 15 7.85 -6.57 -18.74
C ASP A 15 9.37 -6.38 -18.72
N ILE A 16 9.99 -6.52 -19.87
CA ILE A 16 11.44 -6.38 -20.09
C ILE A 16 11.97 -4.96 -19.81
N SER A 17 11.08 -3.98 -19.71
CA SER A 17 11.47 -2.59 -19.46
C SER A 17 11.82 -2.30 -18.00
N LYS A 18 11.46 -3.20 -17.07
CA LYS A 18 11.55 -2.99 -15.63
C LYS A 18 12.85 -3.57 -15.06
N TYR A 19 13.55 -2.77 -14.26
CA TYR A 19 14.82 -3.16 -13.64
C TYR A 19 14.71 -4.42 -12.76
N TYR A 20 13.58 -4.64 -12.08
CA TYR A 20 13.38 -5.80 -11.20
C TYR A 20 13.20 -7.13 -11.97
N ASN A 21 13.03 -7.07 -13.30
CA ASN A 21 13.02 -8.24 -14.19
C ASN A 21 14.35 -8.42 -14.93
N MET A 22 15.33 -7.53 -14.68
CA MET A 22 16.67 -7.63 -15.26
C MET A 22 17.57 -8.42 -14.32
N LYS A 23 18.55 -9.09 -14.90
CA LYS A 23 19.59 -9.79 -14.14
C LYS A 23 20.55 -8.74 -13.55
N VAL A 24 20.91 -8.90 -12.30
CA VAL A 24 21.88 -8.05 -11.61
C VAL A 24 23.18 -8.79 -11.50
N GLU A 25 24.27 -8.17 -11.89
CA GLU A 25 25.63 -8.69 -11.72
C GLU A 25 26.48 -7.65 -10.97
N VAL A 26 27.48 -8.15 -10.26
CA VAL A 26 28.45 -7.32 -9.52
C VAL A 26 29.84 -7.70 -10.00
N PHE A 27 30.59 -6.71 -10.42
CA PHE A 27 31.99 -6.88 -10.82
C PHE A 27 32.83 -5.74 -10.22
N GLU A 28 33.90 -6.07 -9.52
CA GLU A 28 34.80 -5.10 -8.86
C GLU A 28 34.06 -4.06 -7.99
N ASP A 29 33.07 -4.52 -7.18
CA ASP A 29 32.20 -3.69 -6.33
C ASP A 29 31.23 -2.75 -7.10
N GLU A 30 31.19 -2.81 -8.42
CA GLU A 30 30.19 -2.11 -9.23
C GLU A 30 29.00 -3.02 -9.55
N GLN A 31 27.81 -2.58 -9.21
CA GLN A 31 26.56 -3.23 -9.57
C GLN A 31 26.09 -2.73 -10.93
N PHE A 32 25.74 -3.66 -11.82
CA PHE A 32 25.13 -3.33 -13.11
C PHE A 32 23.99 -4.28 -13.44
N TYR A 33 23.14 -3.84 -14.33
CA TYR A 33 21.98 -4.60 -14.78
C TYR A 33 22.19 -5.10 -16.20
N ILE A 34 21.76 -6.33 -16.47
CA ILE A 34 21.78 -6.91 -17.81
C ILE A 34 20.36 -6.84 -18.38
N CYS A 35 20.20 -6.13 -19.49
CA CYS A 35 18.92 -6.05 -20.18
C CYS A 35 18.55 -7.36 -20.87
N HIS A 36 17.33 -7.45 -21.40
CA HIS A 36 16.84 -8.65 -22.08
C HIS A 36 17.65 -9.03 -23.34
N ASP A 37 18.30 -8.06 -23.96
CA ASP A 37 19.19 -8.24 -25.11
C ASP A 37 20.65 -8.57 -24.70
N GLY A 38 20.92 -8.83 -23.44
CA GLY A 38 22.26 -9.16 -22.92
C GLY A 38 23.20 -7.96 -22.76
N ARG A 39 22.75 -6.73 -22.96
CA ARG A 39 23.58 -5.54 -22.84
C ARG A 39 23.60 -5.03 -21.41
N GLU A 40 24.73 -4.45 -21.00
CA GLU A 40 24.93 -3.92 -19.67
C GLU A 40 24.34 -2.52 -19.51
N LEU A 41 23.66 -2.28 -18.41
CA LEU A 41 23.28 -0.97 -17.93
C LEU A 41 24.15 -0.65 -16.72
N ARG A 42 25.10 0.26 -16.91
CA ARG A 42 26.03 0.69 -15.87
C ARG A 42 25.54 1.93 -15.18
N HIS A 43 26.03 2.16 -13.97
CA HIS A 43 25.77 3.38 -13.23
C HIS A 43 26.35 4.58 -13.98
N ILE A 44 25.52 5.61 -14.18
CA ILE A 44 25.92 6.85 -14.87
C ILE A 44 26.13 7.98 -13.86
N ARG A 45 25.16 8.15 -12.94
CA ARG A 45 25.16 9.22 -11.96
C ARG A 45 24.13 8.97 -10.87
N THR A 46 24.31 9.64 -9.76
CA THR A 46 23.33 9.74 -8.68
C THR A 46 22.59 11.08 -8.79
N GLU A 47 21.27 11.04 -8.78
CA GLU A 47 20.42 12.24 -8.79
C GLU A 47 19.70 12.38 -7.45
N THR A 48 19.70 13.58 -6.89
CA THR A 48 18.93 13.89 -5.68
C THR A 48 17.75 14.80 -6.02
N LYS A 49 16.60 14.50 -5.45
CA LYS A 49 15.39 15.32 -5.59
C LYS A 49 14.81 15.61 -4.22
N GLU A 50 14.59 16.86 -3.94
CA GLU A 50 13.89 17.29 -2.72
C GLU A 50 12.41 17.53 -3.02
N GLN A 51 11.54 16.91 -2.25
CA GLN A 51 10.09 17.07 -2.36
C GLN A 51 9.44 17.00 -0.98
N ASN A 52 8.71 18.04 -0.61
CA ASN A 52 7.99 18.13 0.69
C ASN A 52 8.91 17.94 1.92
N GLY A 53 10.13 18.45 1.88
CA GLY A 53 11.12 18.29 2.96
C GLY A 53 11.80 16.92 3.01
N TYR A 54 11.57 16.09 1.99
CA TYR A 54 12.19 14.77 1.84
C TYR A 54 13.20 14.79 0.70
N THR A 55 14.45 14.40 0.98
CA THR A 55 15.47 14.18 -0.03
C THR A 55 15.42 12.74 -0.53
N GLN A 56 15.15 12.59 -1.81
CA GLN A 56 15.13 11.30 -2.48
C GLN A 56 16.39 11.15 -3.32
N THR A 57 17.09 10.04 -3.19
CA THR A 57 18.28 9.70 -3.97
C THR A 57 17.93 8.65 -5.01
N PHE A 58 18.31 8.88 -6.24
CA PHE A 58 18.09 7.98 -7.36
C PHE A 58 19.42 7.60 -7.99
N GLU A 59 19.70 6.33 -8.05
CA GLU A 59 20.80 5.79 -8.83
C GLU A 59 20.34 5.63 -10.28
N VAL A 60 21.06 6.26 -11.19
CA VAL A 60 20.72 6.29 -12.61
C VAL A 60 21.64 5.34 -13.35
N TYR A 61 21.03 4.32 -13.96
CA TYR A 61 21.71 3.35 -14.79
C TYR A 61 21.33 3.53 -16.26
N GLY A 62 22.26 3.30 -17.17
CA GLY A 62 22.01 3.42 -18.59
C GLY A 62 22.82 2.46 -19.42
N CYS A 63 22.25 2.08 -20.54
CA CYS A 63 22.91 1.31 -21.56
C CYS A 63 23.75 2.26 -22.43
N ALA A 64 24.98 1.87 -22.72
CA ALA A 64 25.88 2.68 -23.56
C ALA A 64 25.36 2.79 -25.00
N ASP A 65 24.87 1.68 -25.55
CA ASP A 65 24.34 1.63 -26.91
C ASP A 65 23.14 0.68 -27.00
N CYS A 66 22.02 1.19 -27.49
CA CYS A 66 20.81 0.43 -27.80
C CYS A 66 20.50 0.39 -29.30
N SER A 67 21.48 0.70 -30.17
CA SER A 67 21.28 0.63 -31.62
C SER A 67 21.06 -0.83 -32.05
N GLY A 68 20.21 -1.04 -33.02
CA GLY A 68 19.93 -2.39 -33.58
C GLY A 68 19.24 -3.38 -32.61
N CYS A 69 18.79 -2.93 -31.42
CA CYS A 69 18.11 -3.80 -30.49
C CYS A 69 16.66 -4.05 -30.93
N GLU A 70 16.29 -5.31 -31.15
CA GLU A 70 14.94 -5.73 -31.56
C GLU A 70 13.88 -5.42 -30.50
N HIS A 71 14.29 -5.38 -29.23
CA HIS A 71 13.42 -5.14 -28.10
C HIS A 71 13.22 -3.66 -27.75
N LYS A 72 13.80 -2.75 -28.52
CA LYS A 72 13.82 -1.31 -28.23
C LYS A 72 12.42 -0.72 -28.04
N ALA A 73 11.48 -1.11 -28.88
CA ALA A 73 10.08 -0.65 -28.83
C ALA A 73 9.35 -1.08 -27.53
N ARG A 74 9.69 -2.24 -26.98
CA ARG A 74 9.11 -2.73 -25.71
C ARG A 74 9.87 -2.25 -24.48
N CYS A 75 11.15 -1.91 -24.66
CA CYS A 75 12.04 -1.50 -23.58
C CYS A 75 11.93 -0.01 -23.25
N LEU A 76 11.74 0.86 -24.24
CA LEU A 76 11.63 2.29 -24.06
C LEU A 76 10.19 2.76 -23.90
N TYR A 77 9.96 3.62 -22.93
CA TYR A 77 8.63 4.21 -22.72
C TYR A 77 8.26 5.16 -23.86
N LYS A 78 7.10 4.95 -24.47
CA LYS A 78 6.58 5.76 -25.60
C LYS A 78 7.59 5.88 -26.76
N TYR A 79 8.23 4.78 -27.11
CA TYR A 79 9.18 4.74 -28.20
C TYR A 79 8.54 5.13 -29.54
N ASN A 80 9.21 6.03 -30.26
CA ASN A 80 8.87 6.41 -31.63
C ASN A 80 10.05 6.09 -32.54
N ALA A 81 9.85 5.18 -33.52
CA ALA A 81 10.89 4.70 -34.40
C ALA A 81 11.59 5.81 -35.23
N GLU A 82 10.86 6.89 -35.54
CA GLU A 82 11.40 8.00 -36.32
C GLU A 82 12.26 8.99 -35.52
N LYS A 83 11.92 9.17 -34.22
CA LYS A 83 12.53 10.20 -33.36
C LYS A 83 13.51 9.65 -32.33
N ASP A 84 13.34 8.39 -31.93
CA ASP A 84 14.06 7.81 -30.80
C ASP A 84 15.12 6.78 -31.24
N THR A 85 15.57 6.84 -32.50
CA THR A 85 16.53 5.91 -33.08
C THR A 85 17.84 5.82 -32.29
N GLU A 86 18.34 6.97 -31.80
CA GLU A 86 19.57 7.07 -31.01
C GLU A 86 19.36 7.01 -29.50
N LYS A 87 18.09 6.91 -29.04
CA LYS A 87 17.78 6.93 -27.62
C LYS A 87 18.17 5.63 -26.95
N ASN A 88 18.96 5.73 -25.90
CA ASN A 88 19.39 4.61 -25.09
C ASN A 88 18.49 4.40 -23.87
N LYS A 89 18.49 3.19 -23.36
CA LYS A 89 17.76 2.86 -22.13
C LYS A 89 18.41 3.54 -20.94
N ILE A 90 17.60 4.31 -20.19
CA ILE A 90 17.95 4.89 -18.90
C ILE A 90 16.90 4.48 -17.90
N MET A 91 17.32 4.10 -16.69
CA MET A 91 16.44 3.80 -15.59
C MET A 91 16.92 4.47 -14.30
N LYS A 92 15.99 4.82 -13.45
CA LYS A 92 16.24 5.45 -12.15
C LYS A 92 15.72 4.53 -11.06
N ILE A 93 16.56 4.20 -10.12
CA ILE A 93 16.27 3.31 -9.02
C ILE A 93 16.45 4.09 -7.71
N ASN A 94 15.48 4.02 -6.83
CA ASN A 94 15.58 4.54 -5.48
C ASN A 94 15.65 3.33 -4.53
N GLU A 95 16.86 2.96 -4.13
CA GLU A 95 17.11 1.78 -3.29
C GLU A 95 16.44 1.89 -1.93
N GLN A 96 16.51 3.06 -1.31
CA GLN A 96 15.86 3.32 -0.03
C GLN A 96 14.34 3.11 -0.11
N TRP A 97 13.73 3.55 -1.20
CA TRP A 97 12.29 3.34 -1.42
C TRP A 97 11.95 1.86 -1.62
N GLU A 98 12.77 1.12 -2.34
CA GLU A 98 12.59 -0.33 -2.51
C GLU A 98 12.72 -1.08 -1.19
N GLU A 99 13.73 -0.76 -0.39
CA GLU A 99 13.93 -1.36 0.93
C GLU A 99 12.74 -1.09 1.87
N LEU A 100 12.27 0.16 1.93
CA LEU A 100 11.10 0.52 2.74
C LEU A 100 9.83 -0.17 2.24
N ARG A 101 9.69 -0.36 0.95
CA ARG A 101 8.56 -1.06 0.35
C ARG A 101 8.57 -2.55 0.72
N GLU A 102 9.73 -3.20 0.69
CA GLU A 102 9.86 -4.59 1.10
C GLU A 102 9.58 -4.76 2.59
N LYS A 103 10.13 -3.90 3.44
CA LYS A 103 9.83 -3.88 4.88
C LYS A 103 8.34 -3.69 5.16
N SER A 104 7.70 -2.78 4.44
CA SER A 104 6.26 -2.55 4.54
C SER A 104 5.46 -3.78 4.11
N HIS A 105 5.85 -4.42 3.00
CA HIS A 105 5.19 -5.63 2.52
C HIS A 105 5.33 -6.78 3.53
N ALA A 106 6.53 -7.04 4.03
CA ALA A 106 6.77 -8.07 5.04
C ALA A 106 5.95 -7.82 6.32
N ASN A 107 5.89 -6.56 6.77
CA ASN A 107 5.09 -6.19 7.94
C ASN A 107 3.58 -6.45 7.71
N ILE A 108 3.04 -6.09 6.54
CA ILE A 108 1.63 -6.30 6.20
C ILE A 108 1.27 -7.79 6.11
N GLN A 109 2.20 -8.65 5.70
CA GLN A 109 2.02 -10.10 5.62
C GLN A 109 2.27 -10.81 6.96
N SER A 110 2.74 -10.12 7.99
CA SER A 110 2.93 -10.72 9.31
C SER A 110 1.59 -11.12 9.93
N GLU A 111 1.55 -12.28 10.61
CA GLU A 111 0.33 -12.80 11.28
C GLU A 111 -0.29 -11.75 12.21
N ARG A 112 0.55 -11.04 12.95
CA ARG A 112 0.11 -9.97 13.85
C ARG A 112 -0.68 -8.88 13.14
N VAL A 113 -0.21 -8.44 11.96
CA VAL A 113 -0.87 -7.36 11.20
C VAL A 113 -2.08 -7.88 10.47
N ILE A 114 -2.05 -9.12 9.96
CA ILE A 114 -3.22 -9.78 9.37
C ILE A 114 -4.34 -9.86 10.41
N LEU A 115 -4.04 -10.35 11.62
CA LEU A 115 -5.02 -10.42 12.70
C LEU A 115 -5.57 -9.05 13.10
N LYS A 116 -4.71 -8.03 13.21
CA LYS A 116 -5.16 -6.66 13.49
C LYS A 116 -6.07 -6.09 12.40
N ARG A 117 -5.77 -6.38 11.14
CA ARG A 117 -6.61 -5.94 10.00
C ARG A 117 -7.97 -6.62 10.04
N GLN A 118 -8.01 -7.94 10.27
CA GLN A 118 -9.26 -8.69 10.43
C GLN A 118 -10.09 -8.16 11.59
N THR A 119 -9.46 -7.99 12.76
CA THR A 119 -10.14 -7.43 13.94
C THR A 119 -10.70 -6.03 13.67
N ARG A 120 -9.91 -5.16 13.02
CA ARG A 120 -10.36 -3.82 12.64
C ARG A 120 -11.54 -3.87 11.66
N SER A 121 -11.49 -4.73 10.65
CA SER A 121 -12.57 -4.89 9.67
C SER A 121 -13.87 -5.31 10.38
N ILE A 122 -13.81 -6.37 11.19
CA ILE A 122 -14.96 -6.87 11.95
C ILE A 122 -15.54 -5.78 12.87
N GLN A 123 -14.69 -5.07 13.61
CA GLN A 123 -15.13 -4.01 14.53
C GLN A 123 -15.74 -2.82 13.77
N THR A 124 -15.13 -2.40 12.67
CA THR A 124 -15.59 -1.23 11.91
C THR A 124 -16.85 -1.54 11.13
N GLU A 125 -16.88 -2.64 10.39
CA GLU A 125 -18.02 -3.03 9.57
C GLU A 125 -19.23 -3.40 10.45
N GLY A 126 -18.99 -4.15 11.53
CA GLY A 126 -20.03 -4.45 12.52
C GLY A 126 -20.62 -3.20 13.13
N HIS A 127 -19.77 -2.19 13.44
CA HIS A 127 -20.20 -0.92 14.00
C HIS A 127 -21.03 -0.11 13.02
N PHE A 128 -20.62 -0.04 11.77
CA PHE A 128 -21.40 0.65 10.73
C PHE A 128 -22.71 -0.07 10.39
N GLY A 129 -22.71 -1.42 10.41
CA GLY A 129 -23.90 -2.20 10.27
C GLY A 129 -24.92 -1.91 11.39
N ASP A 130 -24.47 -1.89 12.64
CA ASP A 130 -25.31 -1.53 13.78
C ASP A 130 -25.91 -0.13 13.64
N ILE A 131 -25.08 0.87 13.29
CA ILE A 131 -25.54 2.26 13.11
C ILE A 131 -26.63 2.35 12.04
N LYS A 132 -26.42 1.68 10.90
CA LYS A 132 -27.34 1.76 9.76
C LYS A 132 -28.62 0.95 9.97
N GLU A 133 -28.49 -0.26 10.48
CA GLU A 133 -29.61 -1.21 10.52
C GLU A 133 -30.36 -1.20 11.89
N ASN A 134 -29.61 -1.16 12.99
CA ASN A 134 -30.22 -1.23 14.31
C ASN A 134 -30.63 0.14 14.86
N GLU A 135 -29.91 1.21 14.47
CA GLU A 135 -30.17 2.57 14.93
C GLU A 135 -30.84 3.45 13.85
N ASN A 136 -31.13 2.88 12.67
CA ASN A 136 -31.76 3.58 11.53
C ASN A 136 -31.03 4.85 11.06
N PHE A 137 -29.74 4.99 11.39
CA PHE A 137 -28.94 6.13 10.96
C PHE A 137 -28.39 5.90 9.56
N ARG A 138 -29.27 5.95 8.55
CA ARG A 138 -28.92 5.60 7.15
C ARG A 138 -28.36 6.77 6.35
N ARG A 139 -28.69 8.01 6.73
CA ARG A 139 -28.25 9.23 6.05
C ARG A 139 -28.28 10.42 7.00
N PHE A 140 -27.46 11.42 6.72
CA PHE A 140 -27.50 12.70 7.38
C PHE A 140 -28.70 13.53 6.92
N ASN A 141 -29.35 14.21 7.85
CA ASN A 141 -30.46 15.12 7.59
C ASN A 141 -29.97 16.51 7.17
N TYR A 142 -28.76 16.88 7.56
CA TYR A 142 -28.16 18.18 7.30
C TYR A 142 -27.09 18.11 6.21
N ARG A 143 -26.82 19.26 5.54
CA ARG A 143 -25.90 19.33 4.41
C ARG A 143 -24.58 20.07 4.67
N SER A 144 -24.46 20.86 5.74
CA SER A 144 -23.20 21.55 6.06
C SER A 144 -22.30 20.68 6.93
N ALA A 145 -20.99 20.78 6.77
CA ALA A 145 -20.02 20.00 7.53
C ALA A 145 -20.20 20.14 9.05
N ASP A 146 -20.42 21.35 9.54
CA ASP A 146 -20.67 21.63 10.97
C ASP A 146 -21.94 20.95 11.48
N LYS A 147 -23.05 21.03 10.74
CA LYS A 147 -24.31 20.40 11.13
C LYS A 147 -24.24 18.88 11.04
N VAL A 148 -23.62 18.34 10.02
CA VAL A 148 -23.36 16.90 9.88
C VAL A 148 -22.51 16.39 11.04
N TYR A 149 -21.47 17.12 11.42
CA TYR A 149 -20.66 16.79 12.59
C TYR A 149 -21.47 16.74 13.89
N LYS A 150 -22.30 17.76 14.13
CA LYS A 150 -23.17 17.80 15.32
C LYS A 150 -24.18 16.66 15.35
N GLU A 151 -24.81 16.36 14.22
CA GLU A 151 -25.75 15.24 14.07
C GLU A 151 -25.05 13.89 14.38
N PHE A 152 -23.87 13.69 13.83
CA PHE A 152 -23.07 12.49 14.08
C PHE A 152 -22.66 12.38 15.56
N MET A 153 -22.23 13.47 16.18
CA MET A 153 -21.83 13.48 17.59
C MET A 153 -23.00 13.16 18.52
N LEU A 154 -24.20 13.66 18.24
CA LEU A 154 -25.40 13.32 19.02
C LEU A 154 -25.75 11.84 18.91
N SER A 155 -25.70 11.28 17.70
CA SER A 155 -25.89 9.84 17.47
C SER A 155 -24.83 9.01 18.22
N ALA A 156 -23.56 9.41 18.17
CA ALA A 156 -22.47 8.73 18.86
C ALA A 156 -22.63 8.75 20.40
N ILE A 157 -23.09 9.87 20.96
CA ILE A 157 -23.37 9.98 22.40
C ILE A 157 -24.53 9.06 22.80
N GLY A 158 -25.64 9.06 22.05
CA GLY A 158 -26.78 8.18 22.31
C GLY A 158 -26.38 6.70 22.27
N ARG A 159 -25.57 6.32 21.29
CA ARG A 159 -25.02 4.98 21.16
C ARG A 159 -24.13 4.60 22.36
N ASN A 160 -23.25 5.48 22.79
CA ASN A 160 -22.39 5.23 23.95
C ASN A 160 -23.19 5.05 25.23
N ILE A 161 -24.24 5.82 25.43
CA ILE A 161 -25.18 5.67 26.58
C ILE A 161 -25.86 4.29 26.49
N ASN A 162 -26.41 3.92 25.36
CA ASN A 162 -27.04 2.61 25.16
C ASN A 162 -26.08 1.45 25.44
N LYS A 163 -24.86 1.53 24.95
CA LYS A 163 -23.80 0.54 25.21
C LYS A 163 -23.47 0.45 26.70
N TYR A 164 -23.38 1.58 27.38
CA TYR A 164 -23.13 1.64 28.81
C TYR A 164 -24.28 1.02 29.61
N CYS A 165 -25.53 1.32 29.27
CA CYS A 165 -26.70 0.72 29.90
C CYS A 165 -26.74 -0.82 29.73
N ARG A 166 -26.42 -1.31 28.52
CA ARG A 166 -26.31 -2.76 28.28
C ARG A 166 -25.24 -3.40 29.16
N PHE A 167 -24.07 -2.79 29.25
CA PHE A 167 -22.98 -3.26 30.10
C PHE A 167 -23.38 -3.31 31.60
N LEU A 168 -24.08 -2.28 32.11
CA LEU A 168 -24.60 -2.27 33.48
C LEU A 168 -25.60 -3.40 33.70
N ASN A 169 -26.54 -3.61 32.78
CA ASN A 169 -27.54 -4.66 32.88
C ASN A 169 -26.91 -6.06 32.87
N GLU A 170 -25.88 -6.27 32.06
CA GLU A 170 -25.13 -7.56 32.06
C GLU A 170 -24.40 -7.78 33.39
N LYS A 171 -23.81 -6.74 33.97
CA LYS A 171 -23.19 -6.82 35.30
C LYS A 171 -24.23 -7.18 36.36
N LEU A 172 -25.36 -6.50 36.38
CA LEU A 172 -26.42 -6.77 37.34
C LEU A 172 -26.91 -8.22 37.26
N LYS A 173 -27.19 -8.72 36.05
CA LYS A 173 -27.57 -10.14 35.85
C LYS A 173 -26.52 -11.11 36.35
N LYS A 174 -25.23 -10.82 36.20
CA LYS A 174 -24.13 -11.64 36.74
C LYS A 174 -24.07 -11.61 38.27
N PHE A 175 -24.43 -10.52 38.91
CA PHE A 175 -24.52 -10.44 40.37
C PHE A 175 -25.74 -11.20 40.90
N GLU A 176 -26.91 -11.06 40.30
CA GLU A 176 -28.13 -11.78 40.67
C GLU A 176 -27.96 -13.30 40.53
N GLY A 177 -27.37 -13.77 39.41
CA GLY A 177 -27.09 -15.19 39.19
C GLY A 177 -26.04 -15.80 40.12
N LYS A 178 -25.22 -14.97 40.79
CA LYS A 178 -24.29 -15.43 41.85
C LYS A 178 -24.95 -15.53 43.21
N THR A 179 -25.96 -14.67 43.45
CA THR A 179 -26.68 -14.67 44.74
C THR A 179 -27.63 -15.88 44.84
N THR A 180 -28.27 -16.25 43.75
CA THR A 180 -29.16 -17.43 43.70
C THR A 180 -28.42 -18.76 43.80
N LYS A 181 -27.13 -18.84 43.45
CA LYS A 181 -26.32 -20.05 43.63
C LYS A 181 -25.70 -20.21 45.03
N LYS A 182 -25.81 -19.23 45.94
CA LYS A 182 -25.33 -19.31 47.31
C LYS A 182 -26.41 -19.70 48.31
N THR A 183 -27.67 -19.77 47.89
CA THR A 183 -28.85 -20.07 48.75
C THR A 183 -29.46 -21.42 48.40
N ALA A 184 -28.83 -22.25 47.58
CA ALA A 184 -29.13 -23.67 47.29
C ALA A 184 -27.93 -24.53 47.71
#